data_ef5025c6ee1d02a26a25a5815916f8a1
#
_entry.id   ef5025c6ee1d02a26a25a5815916f8a1
#
_cell.length_a   1.000
_cell.length_b   1.000
_cell.length_c   1.000
_cell.angle_alpha   90.00
_cell.angle_beta   90.00
_cell.angle_gamma   90.00
#
_symmetry.space_group_name_H-M   'P 1'
#
loop_
_entity.id
_entity.type
_entity.pdbx_description
1 polymer ?
#
loop_
_entity_poly.entity_id
_entity_poly.type
_entity_poly.pdbx_seq_one_letter_code
_entity_poly.pdbx_strand_id
1 'polypeptide(L)'
;GDRPIIAPVTFMSGNSHSDVHVEYELDTATWMGPGARRPARYEQVQAVAALIEAAGLKAQAFPDLLPAQWSKLIFNAAVNSIAAVSDLPHVKAFAAREKLSDLGHVVHAMMDEGKAVAAGMGIDLYEDPWEMNVKATSHGRTGSDEYAHAPSMLEDVRARRLTEIDWIAGAIVRAAQEVKVPAPISETLYRLVKARE
;
A
#
# COMPACT_ATOMS: atom_id res chain seq x y z
N GLY A 1 8.95 27.97 0.51
CA GLY A 1 8.33 28.46 1.75
C GLY A 1 8.53 27.48 2.89
N ASP A 2 8.65 27.99 4.13
CA ASP A 2 8.97 27.22 5.35
C ASP A 2 7.74 26.60 6.03
N ARG A 3 6.74 26.22 5.27
CA ARG A 3 5.53 25.63 5.84
C ARG A 3 5.78 24.21 6.32
N PRO A 4 5.29 23.83 7.53
CA PRO A 4 5.36 22.46 8.02
C PRO A 4 4.55 21.52 7.11
N ILE A 5 4.98 20.27 7.04
CA ILE A 5 4.38 19.24 6.19
C ILE A 5 3.77 18.16 7.07
N ILE A 6 2.53 17.82 6.77
CA ILE A 6 1.85 16.63 7.27
C ILE A 6 1.83 15.61 6.13
N ALA A 7 2.29 14.39 6.40
CA ALA A 7 2.24 13.29 5.45
C ALA A 7 0.97 12.45 5.69
N PRO A 8 0.13 12.21 4.68
CA PRO A 8 -0.99 11.29 4.79
C PRO A 8 -0.65 9.94 4.17
N VAL A 9 -1.30 8.89 4.68
CA VAL A 9 -1.37 7.55 4.09
C VAL A 9 -2.82 7.10 4.14
N THR A 10 -3.42 6.79 2.99
CA THR A 10 -4.82 6.35 2.92
C THR A 10 -4.97 5.07 2.14
N PHE A 11 -5.92 4.23 2.53
CA PHE A 11 -6.39 3.07 1.76
C PHE A 11 -7.72 3.36 1.05
N MET A 12 -8.23 4.58 1.20
CA MET A 12 -9.44 4.98 0.48
C MET A 12 -9.19 4.83 -1.03
N SER A 13 -10.06 4.11 -1.69
CA SER A 13 -10.08 3.96 -3.14
C SER A 13 -11.38 4.49 -3.70
N GLY A 14 -11.35 4.98 -4.93
CA GLY A 14 -12.53 5.50 -5.59
C GLY A 14 -12.43 5.36 -7.11
N ASN A 15 -13.57 5.12 -7.73
CA ASN A 15 -13.72 5.04 -9.18
C ASN A 15 -14.39 6.30 -9.70
N SER A 16 -13.77 6.97 -10.65
CA SER A 16 -14.37 8.08 -11.36
C SER A 16 -15.26 7.56 -12.50
N HIS A 17 -16.55 7.80 -12.41
CA HIS A 17 -17.52 7.46 -13.45
C HIS A 17 -17.75 8.62 -14.42
N SER A 18 -17.50 9.84 -13.98
CA SER A 18 -17.57 11.08 -14.80
C SER A 18 -16.83 12.21 -14.09
N ASP A 19 -16.73 13.38 -14.72
CA ASP A 19 -16.09 14.57 -14.14
C ASP A 19 -16.72 15.05 -12.83
N VAL A 20 -17.94 14.61 -12.53
CA VAL A 20 -18.73 15.03 -11.36
C VAL A 20 -19.24 13.86 -10.51
N HIS A 21 -18.88 12.62 -10.84
CA HIS A 21 -19.32 11.43 -10.13
C HIS A 21 -18.15 10.53 -9.79
N VAL A 22 -17.85 10.43 -8.49
CA VAL A 22 -16.85 9.52 -7.92
C VAL A 22 -17.54 8.60 -6.93
N GLU A 23 -17.39 7.30 -7.12
CA GLU A 23 -17.80 6.27 -6.17
C GLU A 23 -16.58 5.87 -5.35
N TYR A 24 -16.62 5.98 -4.02
CA TYR A 24 -15.55 5.47 -3.17
C TYR A 24 -15.91 4.07 -2.63
N GLU A 25 -14.92 3.18 -2.62
CA GLU A 25 -15.14 1.76 -2.33
C GLU A 25 -14.73 1.35 -0.91
N LEU A 26 -13.78 2.04 -0.31
CA LEU A 26 -13.21 1.69 0.99
C LEU A 26 -13.33 2.86 1.96
N ASP A 27 -14.16 2.69 2.98
CA ASP A 27 -14.27 3.61 4.11
C ASP A 27 -13.22 3.27 5.17
N THR A 28 -11.97 3.60 4.87
CA THR A 28 -10.84 3.38 5.77
C THR A 28 -10.29 4.69 6.31
N ALA A 29 -9.61 4.63 7.47
CA ALA A 29 -8.99 5.80 8.04
C ALA A 29 -7.80 6.28 7.19
N THR A 30 -7.68 7.59 7.02
CA THR A 30 -6.46 8.24 6.57
C THR A 30 -5.53 8.39 7.75
N TRP A 31 -4.38 7.75 7.70
CA TRP A 31 -3.31 7.87 8.69
C TRP A 31 -2.48 9.10 8.39
N MET A 32 -2.14 9.88 9.42
CA MET A 32 -1.45 11.15 9.25
C MET A 32 -0.33 11.29 10.28
N GLY A 33 0.78 11.86 9.86
CA GLY A 33 1.91 12.14 10.74
C GLY A 33 2.78 13.28 10.24
N PRO A 34 3.81 13.66 11.01
CA PRO A 34 4.80 14.64 10.59
C PRO A 34 5.48 14.18 9.28
N GLY A 35 5.63 15.08 8.32
CA GLY A 35 6.36 14.78 7.10
C GLY A 35 7.87 14.69 7.33
N ALA A 36 8.58 13.83 6.58
CA ALA A 36 10.02 13.62 6.72
C ALA A 36 10.85 14.90 6.51
N ARG A 37 10.41 15.78 5.61
CA ARG A 37 11.00 17.10 5.40
C ARG A 37 10.13 18.14 6.07
N ARG A 38 10.69 18.98 6.95
CA ARG A 38 9.93 20.03 7.65
C ARG A 38 8.72 19.48 8.40
N PRO A 39 8.92 18.60 9.39
CA PRO A 39 7.85 17.94 10.10
C PRO A 39 6.90 18.96 10.76
N ALA A 40 5.62 18.76 10.63
CA ALA A 40 4.62 19.45 11.42
C ALA A 40 4.72 19.00 12.89
N ARG A 41 4.37 19.86 13.83
CA ARG A 41 4.21 19.43 15.22
C ARG A 41 3.04 18.47 15.35
N TYR A 42 3.13 17.53 16.27
CA TYR A 42 2.11 16.50 16.43
C TYR A 42 0.71 17.08 16.68
N GLU A 43 0.62 18.17 17.46
CA GLU A 43 -0.65 18.88 17.71
C GLU A 43 -1.29 19.42 16.42
N GLN A 44 -0.48 19.81 15.44
CA GLN A 44 -0.99 20.25 14.12
C GLN A 44 -1.54 19.06 13.34
N VAL A 45 -0.88 17.89 13.42
CA VAL A 45 -1.38 16.65 12.81
C VAL A 45 -2.71 16.25 13.43
N GLN A 46 -2.81 16.26 14.77
CA GLN A 46 -4.06 15.98 15.49
C GLN A 46 -5.19 16.94 15.11
N ALA A 47 -4.89 18.24 15.00
CA ALA A 47 -5.88 19.22 14.62
C ALA A 47 -6.43 18.98 13.20
N VAL A 48 -5.57 18.59 12.25
CA VAL A 48 -6.02 18.27 10.87
C VAL A 48 -6.81 16.95 10.86
N ALA A 49 -6.39 15.92 11.59
CA ALA A 49 -7.14 14.68 11.71
C ALA A 49 -8.56 14.95 12.28
N ALA A 50 -8.66 15.74 13.34
CA ALA A 50 -9.94 16.13 13.94
C ALA A 50 -10.87 16.90 12.95
N LEU A 51 -10.32 17.74 12.08
CA LEU A 51 -11.10 18.42 11.03
C LEU A 51 -11.65 17.42 10.00
N ILE A 52 -10.87 16.40 9.63
CA ILE A 52 -11.31 15.36 8.70
C ILE A 52 -12.41 14.51 9.34
N GLU A 53 -12.27 14.15 10.63
CA GLU A 53 -13.30 13.44 11.39
C GLU A 53 -14.58 14.27 11.55
N ALA A 54 -14.46 15.54 11.83
CA ALA A 54 -15.61 16.44 11.90
C ALA A 54 -16.34 16.58 10.55
N ALA A 55 -15.65 16.36 9.44
CA ALA A 55 -16.25 16.30 8.09
C ALA A 55 -16.90 14.94 7.76
N GLY A 56 -16.92 13.98 8.70
CA GLY A 56 -17.53 12.66 8.53
C GLY A 56 -16.63 11.60 7.90
N LEU A 57 -15.34 11.88 7.71
CA LEU A 57 -14.36 10.91 7.22
C LEU A 57 -13.55 10.36 8.39
N LYS A 58 -12.90 9.21 8.18
CA LYS A 58 -12.05 8.59 9.20
C LYS A 58 -10.61 9.09 9.08
N ALA A 59 -10.03 9.52 10.18
CA ALA A 59 -8.63 9.92 10.25
C ALA A 59 -7.97 9.43 11.55
N GLN A 60 -6.65 9.25 11.52
CA GLN A 60 -5.87 8.89 12.69
C GLN A 60 -4.52 9.62 12.66
N ALA A 61 -4.19 10.32 13.74
CA ALA A 61 -2.92 11.01 13.90
C ALA A 61 -1.87 10.09 14.56
N PHE A 62 -0.65 10.10 14.02
CA PHE A 62 0.51 9.37 14.56
C PHE A 62 1.62 10.36 14.89
N PRO A 63 2.32 10.22 16.02
CA PRO A 63 3.51 10.99 16.30
C PRO A 63 4.68 10.60 15.38
N ASP A 64 4.74 9.34 14.97
CA ASP A 64 5.62 8.80 13.93
C ASP A 64 4.80 7.96 12.95
N LEU A 65 4.77 8.37 11.69
CA LEU A 65 4.01 7.70 10.64
C LEU A 65 4.81 6.60 9.94
N LEU A 66 6.13 6.54 10.13
CA LEU A 66 7.02 5.64 9.39
C LEU A 66 6.62 4.16 9.49
N PRO A 67 6.28 3.62 10.70
CA PRO A 67 5.77 2.25 10.83
C PRO A 67 4.54 1.95 9.97
N ALA A 68 3.56 2.85 9.97
CA ALA A 68 2.34 2.71 9.19
C ALA A 68 2.58 2.87 7.67
N GLN A 69 3.48 3.77 7.28
CA GLN A 69 3.90 3.92 5.89
C GLN A 69 4.54 2.64 5.36
N TRP A 70 5.44 2.01 6.14
CA TRP A 70 6.10 0.77 5.75
C TRP A 70 5.12 -0.41 5.68
N SER A 71 4.19 -0.53 6.61
CA SER A 71 3.13 -1.54 6.54
C SER A 71 2.39 -1.46 5.20
N LYS A 72 1.94 -0.26 4.82
CA LYS A 72 1.26 -0.05 3.54
C LYS A 72 2.17 -0.22 2.34
N LEU A 73 3.42 0.24 2.41
CA LEU A 73 4.39 0.11 1.32
C LEU A 73 4.60 -1.36 0.95
N ILE A 74 4.82 -2.22 1.95
CA ILE A 74 5.02 -3.66 1.75
C ILE A 74 3.77 -4.31 1.16
N PHE A 75 2.59 -4.01 1.73
CA PHE A 75 1.32 -4.48 1.19
C PHE A 75 1.13 -4.09 -0.29
N ASN A 76 1.31 -2.80 -0.61
CA ASN A 76 1.16 -2.30 -1.97
C ASN A 76 2.22 -2.89 -2.92
N ALA A 77 3.47 -3.04 -2.46
CA ALA A 77 4.52 -3.60 -3.28
C ALA A 77 4.18 -5.02 -3.73
N ALA A 78 3.68 -5.86 -2.83
CA ALA A 78 3.29 -7.21 -3.18
C ALA A 78 2.05 -7.24 -4.09
N VAL A 79 0.95 -6.61 -3.66
CA VAL A 79 -0.32 -6.69 -4.38
C VAL A 79 -0.23 -6.03 -5.77
N ASN A 80 0.31 -4.81 -5.85
CA ASN A 80 0.34 -4.05 -7.09
C ASN A 80 1.31 -4.64 -8.12
N SER A 81 2.52 -5.06 -7.68
CA SER A 81 3.51 -5.63 -8.60
C SER A 81 3.05 -6.96 -9.18
N ILE A 82 2.48 -7.83 -8.34
CA ILE A 82 1.99 -9.13 -8.76
C ILE A 82 0.78 -8.97 -9.70
N ALA A 83 -0.17 -8.10 -9.37
CA ALA A 83 -1.29 -7.80 -10.24
C ALA A 83 -0.83 -7.25 -11.60
N ALA A 84 0.13 -6.32 -11.59
CA ALA A 84 0.69 -5.74 -12.81
C ALA A 84 1.38 -6.78 -13.70
N VAL A 85 2.12 -7.74 -13.11
CA VAL A 85 2.85 -8.77 -13.86
C VAL A 85 1.93 -9.87 -14.36
N SER A 86 0.98 -10.32 -13.52
CA SER A 86 0.08 -11.44 -13.83
C SER A 86 -1.14 -11.05 -14.67
N ASP A 87 -1.42 -9.75 -14.78
CA ASP A 87 -2.67 -9.20 -15.35
C ASP A 87 -3.95 -9.66 -14.62
N LEU A 88 -3.80 -10.03 -13.34
CA LEU A 88 -4.91 -10.44 -12.48
C LEU A 88 -5.29 -9.30 -11.52
N PRO A 89 -6.57 -9.05 -11.29
CA PRO A 89 -7.00 -8.14 -10.23
C PRO A 89 -6.65 -8.73 -8.85
N HIS A 90 -6.62 -7.89 -7.83
CA HIS A 90 -6.49 -8.34 -6.45
C HIS A 90 -7.76 -9.11 -6.05
N VAL A 91 -7.63 -10.40 -5.83
CA VAL A 91 -8.71 -11.34 -5.53
C VAL A 91 -8.40 -12.17 -4.29
N LYS A 92 -9.38 -12.90 -3.76
CA LYS A 92 -9.21 -13.77 -2.57
C LYS A 92 -8.04 -14.75 -2.68
N ALA A 93 -7.67 -15.18 -3.89
CA ALA A 93 -6.52 -16.05 -4.12
C ALA A 93 -5.17 -15.44 -3.67
N PHE A 94 -5.07 -14.11 -3.59
CA PHE A 94 -3.89 -13.41 -3.06
C PHE A 94 -3.71 -13.59 -1.54
N ALA A 95 -4.76 -13.97 -0.82
CA ALA A 95 -4.77 -14.08 0.65
C ALA A 95 -5.36 -15.39 1.17
N ALA A 96 -5.37 -16.45 0.36
CA ALA A 96 -5.90 -17.75 0.77
C ALA A 96 -4.99 -18.38 1.85
N ARG A 97 -5.49 -18.50 3.10
CA ARG A 97 -4.72 -18.99 4.25
C ARG A 97 -4.67 -20.51 4.37
N GLU A 98 -5.81 -21.19 4.14
CA GLU A 98 -5.94 -22.64 4.36
C GLU A 98 -5.13 -23.46 3.36
N LYS A 99 -5.09 -22.99 2.12
CA LYS A 99 -4.27 -23.54 1.05
C LYS A 99 -3.77 -22.39 0.21
N LEU A 100 -2.52 -21.99 0.42
CA LEU A 100 -1.88 -21.00 -0.44
C LEU A 100 -1.89 -21.51 -1.89
N SER A 101 -2.46 -20.70 -2.78
CA SER A 101 -2.25 -20.86 -4.23
C SER A 101 -0.80 -20.50 -4.58
N ASP A 102 -0.33 -20.86 -5.76
CA ASP A 102 1.00 -20.42 -6.24
C ASP A 102 1.14 -18.89 -6.18
N LEU A 103 0.07 -18.18 -6.51
CA LEU A 103 -0.03 -16.74 -6.40
C LEU A 103 0.11 -16.28 -4.94
N GLY A 104 -0.62 -16.90 -4.02
CA GLY A 104 -0.56 -16.61 -2.58
C GLY A 104 0.84 -16.84 -2.01
N HIS A 105 1.57 -17.86 -2.46
CA HIS A 105 2.95 -18.10 -2.06
C HIS A 105 3.88 -16.94 -2.46
N VAL A 106 3.75 -16.42 -3.70
CA VAL A 106 4.57 -15.28 -4.17
C VAL A 106 4.23 -14.01 -3.39
N VAL A 107 2.94 -13.75 -3.16
CA VAL A 107 2.47 -12.59 -2.36
C VAL A 107 3.06 -12.65 -0.95
N HIS A 108 2.94 -13.81 -0.29
CA HIS A 108 3.43 -14.00 1.07
C HIS A 108 4.95 -13.82 1.15
N ALA A 109 5.69 -14.47 0.24
CA ALA A 109 7.15 -14.40 0.21
C ALA A 109 7.66 -12.97 -0.04
N MET A 110 7.00 -12.20 -0.92
CA MET A 110 7.36 -10.80 -1.14
C MET A 110 7.09 -9.93 0.10
N MET A 111 5.98 -10.18 0.81
CA MET A 111 5.70 -9.47 2.07
C MET A 111 6.72 -9.83 3.16
N ASP A 112 7.17 -11.08 3.24
CA ASP A 112 8.20 -11.50 4.19
C ASP A 112 9.56 -10.85 3.90
N GLU A 113 9.95 -10.70 2.63
CA GLU A 113 11.13 -9.90 2.27
C GLU A 113 10.98 -8.44 2.75
N GLY A 114 9.84 -7.82 2.49
CA GLY A 114 9.58 -6.44 2.92
C GLY A 114 9.63 -6.28 4.45
N LYS A 115 9.06 -7.24 5.19
CA LYS A 115 9.14 -7.27 6.67
C LYS A 115 10.58 -7.43 7.15
N ALA A 116 11.36 -8.30 6.53
CA ALA A 116 12.77 -8.47 6.87
C ALA A 116 13.59 -7.19 6.61
N VAL A 117 13.32 -6.49 5.51
CA VAL A 117 13.93 -5.19 5.19
C VAL A 117 13.56 -4.14 6.23
N ALA A 118 12.28 -4.01 6.59
CA ALA A 118 11.82 -3.08 7.62
C ALA A 118 12.49 -3.36 8.97
N ALA A 119 12.57 -4.62 9.38
CA ALA A 119 13.29 -5.03 10.59
C ALA A 119 14.78 -4.68 10.53
N GLY A 120 15.43 -4.88 9.37
CA GLY A 120 16.83 -4.47 9.14
C GLY A 120 17.05 -2.97 9.26
N MET A 121 16.02 -2.15 9.00
CA MET A 121 16.02 -0.71 9.20
C MET A 121 15.65 -0.28 10.64
N GLY A 122 15.30 -1.23 11.51
CA GLY A 122 14.82 -0.95 12.86
C GLY A 122 13.39 -0.39 12.90
N ILE A 123 12.58 -0.69 11.89
CA ILE A 123 11.19 -0.25 11.78
C ILE A 123 10.26 -1.35 12.29
N ASP A 124 9.59 -1.10 13.40
CA ASP A 124 8.52 -1.94 13.92
C ASP A 124 7.21 -1.60 13.19
N LEU A 125 6.73 -2.51 12.35
CA LEU A 125 5.55 -2.28 11.52
C LEU A 125 4.30 -2.02 12.38
N TYR A 126 3.48 -1.07 11.97
CA TYR A 126 2.23 -0.74 12.65
C TYR A 126 1.18 -1.85 12.51
N GLU A 127 1.11 -2.46 11.34
CA GLU A 127 0.21 -3.57 11.02
C GLU A 127 0.96 -4.58 10.13
N ASP A 128 0.70 -5.87 10.32
CA ASP A 128 1.28 -6.91 9.47
C ASP A 128 0.71 -6.80 8.04
N PRO A 129 1.53 -6.68 7.01
CA PRO A 129 1.08 -6.54 5.62
C PRO A 129 0.23 -7.71 5.12
N TRP A 130 0.49 -8.93 5.63
CA TRP A 130 -0.31 -10.10 5.30
C TRP A 130 -1.72 -10.00 5.91
N GLU A 131 -1.84 -9.56 7.17
CA GLU A 131 -3.14 -9.32 7.78
C GLU A 131 -3.91 -8.21 7.06
N MET A 132 -3.23 -7.16 6.60
CA MET A 132 -3.84 -6.12 5.77
C MET A 132 -4.40 -6.72 4.47
N ASN A 133 -3.66 -7.62 3.83
CA ASN A 133 -4.07 -8.31 2.61
C ASN A 133 -5.30 -9.20 2.86
N VAL A 134 -5.31 -9.97 3.94
CA VAL A 134 -6.46 -10.80 4.35
C VAL A 134 -7.69 -9.94 4.61
N LYS A 135 -7.53 -8.84 5.34
CA LYS A 135 -8.63 -7.90 5.59
C LYS A 135 -9.17 -7.29 4.30
N ALA A 136 -8.30 -6.82 3.42
CA ALA A 136 -8.69 -6.22 2.14
C ALA A 136 -9.53 -7.19 1.29
N THR A 137 -9.12 -8.45 1.21
CA THR A 137 -9.82 -9.47 0.40
C THR A 137 -11.07 -10.04 1.07
N SER A 138 -11.26 -9.84 2.39
CA SER A 138 -12.44 -10.29 3.13
C SER A 138 -13.62 -9.32 3.05
N HIS A 139 -13.38 -8.06 2.69
CA HIS A 139 -14.43 -7.06 2.51
C HIS A 139 -14.99 -7.13 1.07
N GLY A 140 -15.73 -8.21 0.77
CA GLY A 140 -16.51 -8.26 -0.47
C GLY A 140 -17.59 -7.17 -0.47
N ARG A 141 -17.92 -6.64 -1.64
CA ARG A 141 -19.10 -5.76 -1.82
C ARG A 141 -20.33 -6.51 -1.29
N THR A 142 -21.17 -5.81 -0.54
CA THR A 142 -22.48 -6.33 -0.13
C THR A 142 -23.24 -6.80 -1.38
N GLY A 143 -23.36 -8.12 -1.54
CA GLY A 143 -24.15 -8.74 -2.62
C GLY A 143 -23.38 -9.44 -3.74
N SER A 144 -22.06 -9.42 -3.78
CA SER A 144 -21.26 -10.29 -4.66
C SER A 144 -20.32 -11.16 -3.84
N ASP A 145 -20.32 -12.47 -4.07
CA ASP A 145 -19.44 -13.44 -3.41
C ASP A 145 -17.95 -13.32 -3.82
N GLU A 146 -17.63 -12.45 -4.77
CA GLU A 146 -16.28 -12.29 -5.31
C GLU A 146 -15.76 -10.88 -5.06
N TYR A 147 -14.76 -10.79 -4.17
CA TYR A 147 -13.90 -9.60 -4.11
C TYR A 147 -12.96 -9.62 -5.31
N ALA A 148 -13.01 -8.58 -6.12
CA ALA A 148 -12.04 -8.33 -7.20
C ALA A 148 -11.82 -6.82 -7.32
N HIS A 149 -10.60 -6.37 -7.12
CA HIS A 149 -10.20 -4.97 -7.24
C HIS A 149 -9.00 -4.86 -8.18
N ALA A 150 -9.07 -4.03 -9.21
CA ALA A 150 -7.93 -3.73 -10.05
C ALA A 150 -7.05 -2.68 -9.37
N PRO A 151 -5.82 -3.02 -8.89
CA PRO A 151 -4.94 -2.03 -8.33
C PRO A 151 -4.52 -1.00 -9.38
N SER A 152 -4.25 0.25 -8.95
CA SER A 152 -3.88 1.36 -9.85
C SER A 152 -2.72 1.01 -10.80
N MET A 153 -1.72 0.30 -10.31
CA MET A 153 -0.56 -0.11 -11.12
C MET A 153 -0.96 -1.09 -12.25
N LEU A 154 -1.92 -1.99 -12.02
CA LEU A 154 -2.46 -2.84 -13.07
C LEU A 154 -3.18 -2.01 -14.13
N GLU A 155 -3.96 -1.03 -13.72
CA GLU A 155 -4.63 -0.11 -14.64
C GLU A 155 -3.64 0.72 -15.44
N ASP A 156 -2.55 1.20 -14.82
CA ASP A 156 -1.49 1.94 -15.50
C ASP A 156 -0.82 1.08 -16.58
N VAL A 157 -0.45 -0.16 -16.25
CA VAL A 157 0.16 -1.09 -17.21
C VAL A 157 -0.79 -1.38 -18.37
N ARG A 158 -2.08 -1.65 -18.11
CA ARG A 158 -3.10 -1.87 -19.14
C ARG A 158 -3.30 -0.65 -20.04
N ALA A 159 -3.21 0.54 -19.45
CA ALA A 159 -3.32 1.80 -20.17
C ALA A 159 -1.99 2.27 -20.80
N ARG A 160 -0.90 1.47 -20.68
CA ARG A 160 0.45 1.81 -21.15
C ARG A 160 0.95 3.15 -20.58
N ARG A 161 0.68 3.41 -19.31
CA ARG A 161 1.21 4.55 -18.56
C ARG A 161 2.39 4.11 -17.71
N LEU A 162 3.29 5.05 -17.40
CA LEU A 162 4.33 4.83 -16.40
C LEU A 162 3.70 4.57 -15.04
N THR A 163 4.26 3.63 -14.32
CA THR A 163 3.77 3.22 -13.00
C THR A 163 4.56 3.87 -11.87
N GLU A 164 4.08 3.71 -10.64
CA GLU A 164 4.79 4.14 -9.42
C GLU A 164 5.77 3.06 -8.89
N ILE A 165 6.15 2.08 -9.71
CA ILE A 165 6.95 0.92 -9.26
C ILE A 165 8.28 1.33 -8.62
N ASP A 166 8.92 2.39 -9.12
CA ASP A 166 10.18 2.91 -8.59
C ASP A 166 10.07 3.38 -7.13
N TRP A 167 8.89 3.87 -6.74
CA TRP A 167 8.61 4.38 -5.39
C TRP A 167 7.92 3.36 -4.49
N ILE A 168 7.48 2.24 -5.05
CA ILE A 168 6.82 1.14 -4.33
C ILE A 168 7.83 -0.01 -4.15
N ALA A 169 7.86 -1.01 -5.04
CA ALA A 169 8.81 -2.12 -4.91
C ALA A 169 10.26 -1.66 -5.03
N GLY A 170 10.55 -0.68 -5.90
CA GLY A 170 11.88 -0.08 -6.01
C GLY A 170 12.40 0.58 -4.73
N ALA A 171 11.50 1.12 -3.88
CA ALA A 171 11.88 1.64 -2.57
C ALA A 171 12.33 0.51 -1.63
N ILE A 172 11.63 -0.63 -1.63
CA ILE A 172 12.01 -1.81 -0.84
C ILE A 172 13.37 -2.36 -1.32
N VAL A 173 13.57 -2.47 -2.63
CA VAL A 173 14.83 -2.95 -3.21
C VAL A 173 16.01 -2.06 -2.81
N ARG A 174 15.87 -0.74 -2.86
CA ARG A 174 16.92 0.18 -2.41
C ARG A 174 17.20 0.04 -0.90
N ALA A 175 16.16 0.00 -0.08
CA ALA A 175 16.31 -0.19 1.36
C ALA A 175 16.99 -1.54 1.68
N ALA A 176 16.61 -2.62 0.98
CA ALA A 176 17.23 -3.94 1.12
C ALA A 176 18.74 -3.89 0.88
N GLN A 177 19.19 -3.15 -0.16
CA GLN A 177 20.61 -2.95 -0.46
C GLN A 177 21.32 -2.17 0.66
N GLU A 178 20.69 -1.13 1.20
CA GLU A 178 21.27 -0.30 2.27
C GLU A 178 21.48 -1.12 3.56
N VAL A 179 20.48 -1.94 3.93
CA VAL A 179 20.56 -2.77 5.15
C VAL A 179 21.16 -4.15 4.92
N LYS A 180 21.53 -4.49 3.68
CA LYS A 180 22.12 -5.78 3.26
C LYS A 180 21.23 -6.98 3.58
N VAL A 181 19.94 -6.81 3.43
CA VAL A 181 18.94 -7.88 3.54
C VAL A 181 18.56 -8.36 2.13
N PRO A 182 18.63 -9.66 1.83
CA PRO A 182 18.23 -10.17 0.52
C PRO A 182 16.75 -9.94 0.24
N ALA A 183 16.40 -9.45 -0.96
CA ALA A 183 15.04 -9.27 -1.42
C ALA A 183 14.89 -9.66 -2.91
N PRO A 184 15.20 -10.91 -3.28
CA PRO A 184 15.26 -11.34 -4.69
C PRO A 184 13.89 -11.34 -5.37
N ILE A 185 12.79 -11.63 -4.65
CA ILE A 185 11.44 -11.63 -5.22
C ILE A 185 11.02 -10.19 -5.51
N SER A 186 11.24 -9.29 -4.56
CA SER A 186 10.97 -7.85 -4.71
C SER A 186 11.74 -7.26 -5.88
N GLU A 187 13.03 -7.59 -6.02
CA GLU A 187 13.84 -7.14 -7.15
C GLU A 187 13.35 -7.71 -8.47
N THR A 188 13.02 -9.00 -8.53
CA THR A 188 12.50 -9.64 -9.74
C THR A 188 11.20 -8.98 -10.21
N LEU A 189 10.23 -8.81 -9.31
CA LEU A 189 8.95 -8.19 -9.63
C LEU A 189 9.12 -6.72 -10.03
N TYR A 190 9.97 -5.97 -9.33
CA TYR A 190 10.33 -4.61 -9.72
C TYR A 190 10.82 -4.55 -11.19
N ARG A 191 11.78 -5.41 -11.56
CA ARG A 191 12.33 -5.45 -12.92
C ARG A 191 11.31 -5.90 -13.96
N LEU A 192 10.43 -6.85 -13.62
CA LEU A 192 9.37 -7.30 -14.53
C LEU A 192 8.35 -6.21 -14.81
N VAL A 193 7.95 -5.43 -13.81
CA VAL A 193 7.06 -4.28 -14.03
C VAL A 193 7.76 -3.21 -14.85
N LYS A 194 9.03 -2.89 -14.56
CA LYS A 194 9.83 -1.94 -15.38
C LYS A 194 9.92 -2.37 -16.83
N ALA A 195 9.98 -3.67 -17.11
CA ALA A 195 10.03 -4.18 -18.48
C ALA A 195 8.69 -4.08 -19.23
N ARG A 196 7.58 -3.82 -18.52
CA ARG A 196 6.25 -3.61 -19.09
C ARG A 196 5.90 -2.14 -19.35
N GLU A 197 6.67 -1.21 -18.79
CA GLU A 197 6.59 0.23 -19.08
C GLU A 197 7.15 0.58 -20.45
#